data_b98dc45a08efe89d229940cc0ce23a1e
#
_entry.id   b98dc45a08efe89d229940cc0ce23a1e
#
_cell.length_a   1.000
_cell.length_b   1.000
_cell.length_c   1.000
_cell.angle_alpha   90.00
_cell.angle_beta   90.00
_cell.angle_gamma   90.00
#
_symmetry.space_group_name_H-M   'P 1'
#
loop_
_entity.id
_entity.type
_entity.pdbx_description
1 polymer ?
#
loop_
_entity_poly.entity_id
_entity_poly.type
_entity_poly.pdbx_seq_one_letter_code
_entity_poly.pdbx_strand_id
1 'polypeptide(L)'
;MARTIDKVASFMDPIFIFLIVCPLVFVAGFIDAIAGGGGLISLPAYLITGLPVHTCLGTNKLSSCMGTAVATLRYALQGFVEVKRCAVCVVFALAGSALGANIALMIDDAVFRVIMLVVVPITAAYIMFHKDFKEKEPIAPAKSLALCAVISAVVGVYDGVYGPGTGTFLTLLFMGVGHLKLTQATGTCKVVNLATNVAALTVFISSGVVWLPLGLVAGCFNMLGAYIGTRCFIGKSVRIARPVMLTVLVIFFVKLLLEVTGVIS
;
A
#
# COMPACT_ATOMS: atom_id res chain seq x y z
N MET A 1 7.10 -6.03 23.39
CA MET A 1 8.19 -5.56 22.51
C MET A 1 9.42 -6.47 22.59
N ALA A 2 10.04 -6.69 23.76
CA ALA A 2 11.20 -7.60 23.86
C ALA A 2 10.91 -9.05 23.39
N ARG A 3 9.79 -9.65 23.78
CA ARG A 3 9.40 -10.99 23.36
C ARG A 3 9.19 -11.17 21.84
N THR A 4 8.87 -10.11 21.11
CA THR A 4 8.71 -10.16 19.65
C THR A 4 10.07 -10.15 18.97
N ILE A 5 11.02 -9.38 19.51
CA ILE A 5 12.40 -9.31 19.01
C ILE A 5 13.12 -10.64 19.23
N ASP A 6 12.92 -11.28 20.39
CA ASP A 6 13.53 -12.60 20.70
C ASP A 6 13.00 -13.73 19.79
N LYS A 7 11.72 -13.68 19.39
CA LYS A 7 11.15 -14.59 18.39
C LYS A 7 11.69 -14.32 16.97
N VAL A 8 11.97 -13.06 16.63
CA VAL A 8 12.51 -12.68 15.31
C VAL A 8 13.97 -13.11 15.16
N ALA A 9 14.76 -13.00 16.21
CA ALA A 9 16.17 -13.43 16.22
C ALA A 9 16.37 -14.95 16.02
N SER A 10 15.28 -15.75 16.10
CA SER A 10 15.34 -17.19 15.85
C SER A 10 15.22 -17.59 14.37
N PHE A 11 14.81 -16.68 13.47
CA PHE A 11 14.55 -17.02 12.06
C PHE A 11 15.57 -16.41 11.08
N MET A 12 16.04 -15.20 11.31
CA MET A 12 17.03 -14.53 10.45
C MET A 12 17.76 -13.45 11.24
N ASP A 13 19.07 -13.30 11.01
CA ASP A 13 19.83 -12.19 11.61
C ASP A 13 19.16 -10.84 11.26
N PRO A 14 18.89 -9.97 12.25
CA PRO A 14 18.25 -8.67 12.02
C PRO A 14 18.91 -7.84 10.90
N ILE A 15 20.23 -7.91 10.75
CA ILE A 15 20.95 -7.19 9.70
C ILE A 15 20.47 -7.61 8.31
N PHE A 16 20.29 -8.93 8.08
CA PHE A 16 19.79 -9.42 6.78
C PHE A 16 18.37 -8.94 6.49
N ILE A 17 17.50 -8.81 7.52
CA ILE A 17 16.17 -8.26 7.36
C ILE A 17 16.22 -6.83 6.80
N PHE A 18 17.08 -5.97 7.39
CA PHE A 18 17.26 -4.60 6.88
C PHE A 18 17.83 -4.57 5.47
N LEU A 19 18.81 -5.44 5.15
CA LEU A 19 19.42 -5.53 3.83
C LEU A 19 18.43 -5.98 2.73
N ILE A 20 17.43 -6.76 3.07
CA ILE A 20 16.39 -7.20 2.13
C ILE A 20 15.28 -6.14 2.04
N VAL A 21 14.77 -5.70 3.19
CA VAL A 21 13.57 -4.86 3.25
C VAL A 21 13.85 -3.45 2.73
N CYS A 22 14.94 -2.82 3.16
CA CYS A 22 15.17 -1.40 2.86
C CYS A 22 15.30 -1.10 1.35
N PRO A 23 16.09 -1.85 0.55
CA PRO A 23 16.17 -1.63 -0.89
C PRO A 23 14.83 -1.89 -1.60
N LEU A 24 14.10 -2.94 -1.21
CA LEU A 24 12.80 -3.24 -1.79
C LEU A 24 11.76 -2.18 -1.43
N VAL A 25 11.79 -1.63 -0.22
CA VAL A 25 10.90 -0.55 0.21
C VAL A 25 11.26 0.78 -0.47
N PHE A 26 12.53 1.02 -0.80
CA PHE A 26 12.91 2.15 -1.68
C PHE A 26 12.25 2.02 -3.06
N VAL A 27 12.37 0.84 -3.70
CA VAL A 27 11.71 0.56 -4.98
C VAL A 27 10.19 0.68 -4.84
N ALA A 28 9.62 0.19 -3.74
CA ALA A 28 8.20 0.31 -3.44
C ALA A 28 7.75 1.77 -3.39
N GLY A 29 8.48 2.64 -2.68
CA GLY A 29 8.19 4.06 -2.60
C GLY A 29 8.26 4.76 -3.96
N PHE A 30 9.27 4.42 -4.77
CA PHE A 30 9.40 4.92 -6.14
C PHE A 30 8.22 4.53 -7.01
N ILE A 31 7.85 3.24 -7.02
CA ILE A 31 6.73 2.70 -7.78
C ILE A 31 5.39 3.25 -7.26
N ASP A 32 5.23 3.36 -5.92
CA ASP A 32 4.02 3.92 -5.34
C ASP A 32 3.79 5.36 -5.77
N ALA A 33 4.84 6.16 -5.77
CA ALA A 33 4.76 7.54 -6.20
C ALA A 33 4.27 7.66 -7.65
N ILE A 34 4.67 6.75 -8.53
CA ILE A 34 4.36 6.79 -9.97
C ILE A 34 3.00 6.15 -10.28
N ALA A 35 2.74 4.97 -9.72
CA ALA A 35 1.63 4.10 -10.14
C ALA A 35 0.67 3.70 -9.02
N GLY A 36 0.97 4.05 -7.77
CA GLY A 36 0.14 3.72 -6.61
C GLY A 36 0.21 2.25 -6.16
N GLY A 37 1.18 1.48 -6.67
CA GLY A 37 1.31 0.04 -6.41
C GLY A 37 2.43 -0.38 -5.46
N GLY A 38 2.99 0.54 -4.68
CA GLY A 38 4.15 0.27 -3.81
C GLY A 38 3.94 -0.85 -2.81
N GLY A 39 2.75 -0.98 -2.25
CA GLY A 39 2.39 -2.05 -1.32
C GLY A 39 2.55 -3.46 -1.88
N LEU A 40 2.46 -3.61 -3.22
CA LEU A 40 2.68 -4.88 -3.92
C LEU A 40 4.15 -5.34 -3.90
N ILE A 41 5.05 -4.45 -3.55
CA ILE A 41 6.48 -4.73 -3.38
C ILE A 41 6.84 -4.71 -1.90
N SER A 42 6.40 -3.69 -1.15
CA SER A 42 6.82 -3.52 0.23
C SER A 42 6.28 -4.61 1.15
N LEU A 43 4.99 -4.94 1.12
CA LEU A 43 4.45 -5.98 2.01
C LEU A 43 5.09 -7.35 1.76
N PRO A 44 5.22 -7.86 0.51
CA PRO A 44 6.03 -9.05 0.22
C PRO A 44 7.46 -8.97 0.75
N ALA A 45 8.13 -7.80 0.66
CA ALA A 45 9.49 -7.62 1.17
C ALA A 45 9.58 -7.89 2.68
N TYR A 46 8.59 -7.47 3.47
CA TYR A 46 8.51 -7.80 4.89
C TYR A 46 8.17 -9.29 5.12
N LEU A 47 7.20 -9.83 4.39
CA LEU A 47 6.74 -11.21 4.56
C LEU A 47 7.81 -12.25 4.18
N ILE A 48 8.67 -11.95 3.20
CA ILE A 48 9.79 -12.82 2.80
C ILE A 48 10.78 -13.05 3.96
N THR A 49 10.86 -12.13 4.92
CA THR A 49 11.76 -12.25 6.06
C THR A 49 11.31 -13.26 7.14
N GLY A 50 10.11 -13.84 7.01
CA GLY A 50 9.56 -14.78 8.00
C GLY A 50 8.98 -14.12 9.25
N LEU A 51 8.88 -12.80 9.30
CA LEU A 51 8.21 -12.07 10.39
C LEU A 51 6.73 -12.47 10.48
N PRO A 52 6.13 -12.42 11.69
CA PRO A 52 4.69 -12.61 11.87
C PRO A 52 3.91 -11.65 10.96
N VAL A 53 2.81 -12.12 10.38
CA VAL A 53 2.04 -11.36 9.37
C VAL A 53 1.60 -10.00 9.90
N HIS A 54 1.07 -9.94 11.12
CA HIS A 54 0.64 -8.68 11.73
C HIS A 54 1.80 -7.70 11.95
N THR A 55 3.01 -8.22 12.28
CA THR A 55 4.21 -7.38 12.38
C THR A 55 4.61 -6.83 11.02
N CYS A 56 4.52 -7.63 9.96
CA CYS A 56 4.75 -7.18 8.59
C CYS A 56 3.76 -6.09 8.19
N LEU A 57 2.46 -6.29 8.43
CA LEU A 57 1.42 -5.32 8.11
C LEU A 57 1.66 -3.99 8.84
N GLY A 58 1.83 -4.01 10.15
CA GLY A 58 2.01 -2.81 10.95
C GLY A 58 3.30 -2.06 10.61
N THR A 59 4.41 -2.78 10.44
CA THR A 59 5.72 -2.19 10.10
C THR A 59 5.72 -1.62 8.68
N ASN A 60 5.06 -2.31 7.73
CA ASN A 60 4.83 -1.79 6.38
C ASN A 60 4.00 -0.50 6.39
N LYS A 61 2.93 -0.42 7.21
CA LYS A 61 2.13 0.81 7.33
C LYS A 61 2.95 1.99 7.84
N LEU A 62 3.89 1.79 8.77
CA LEU A 62 4.79 2.84 9.23
C LEU A 62 5.67 3.36 8.09
N SER A 63 6.38 2.47 7.38
CA SER A 63 7.23 2.87 6.26
C SER A 63 6.43 3.49 5.11
N SER A 64 5.21 2.99 4.85
CA SER A 64 4.31 3.52 3.82
C SER A 64 3.77 4.91 4.18
N CYS A 65 3.42 5.17 5.45
CA CYS A 65 3.04 6.51 5.90
C CYS A 65 4.11 7.54 5.56
N MET A 66 5.38 7.22 5.86
CA MET A 66 6.50 8.14 5.62
C MET A 66 6.66 8.45 4.13
N GLY A 67 6.69 7.43 3.26
CA GLY A 67 6.83 7.62 1.82
C GLY A 67 5.61 8.29 1.18
N THR A 68 4.40 7.86 1.57
CA THR A 68 3.16 8.46 1.04
C THR A 68 3.00 9.91 1.48
N ALA A 69 3.48 10.29 2.67
CA ALA A 69 3.49 11.69 3.11
C ALA A 69 4.33 12.57 2.17
N VAL A 70 5.53 12.11 1.78
CA VAL A 70 6.37 12.81 0.79
C VAL A 70 5.67 12.92 -0.55
N ALA A 71 5.10 11.83 -1.06
CA ALA A 71 4.37 11.84 -2.32
C ALA A 71 3.17 12.79 -2.27
N THR A 72 2.37 12.74 -1.20
CA THR A 72 1.20 13.61 -1.00
C THR A 72 1.59 15.09 -1.01
N LEU A 73 2.63 15.46 -0.24
CA LEU A 73 3.14 16.83 -0.22
C LEU A 73 3.58 17.29 -1.62
N ARG A 74 4.32 16.44 -2.34
CA ARG A 74 4.80 16.76 -3.69
C ARG A 74 3.65 16.98 -4.67
N TYR A 75 2.62 16.12 -4.65
CA TYR A 75 1.43 16.27 -5.50
C TYR A 75 0.56 17.46 -5.08
N ALA A 76 0.48 17.79 -3.80
CA ALA A 76 -0.19 19.00 -3.31
C ALA A 76 0.50 20.26 -3.83
N LEU A 77 1.84 20.32 -3.78
CA LEU A 77 2.63 21.44 -4.31
C LEU A 77 2.51 21.60 -5.84
N GLN A 78 2.19 20.51 -6.56
CA GLN A 78 1.92 20.53 -8.00
C GLN A 78 0.47 20.93 -8.34
N GLY A 79 -0.38 21.20 -7.34
CA GLY A 79 -1.76 21.61 -7.55
C GLY A 79 -2.73 20.46 -7.91
N PHE A 80 -2.34 19.18 -7.69
CA PHE A 80 -3.18 18.03 -8.02
C PHE A 80 -4.22 17.71 -6.93
N VAL A 81 -4.11 18.36 -5.75
CA VAL A 81 -4.96 18.12 -4.59
C VAL A 81 -6.09 19.13 -4.52
N GLU A 82 -7.32 18.68 -4.64
CA GLU A 82 -8.52 19.48 -4.40
C GLU A 82 -8.96 19.30 -2.93
N VAL A 83 -8.72 20.32 -2.12
CA VAL A 83 -8.87 20.27 -0.65
C VAL A 83 -10.28 19.83 -0.23
N LYS A 84 -11.34 20.41 -0.83
CA LYS A 84 -12.73 20.09 -0.44
C LYS A 84 -13.07 18.62 -0.67
N ARG A 85 -12.69 18.07 -1.83
CA ARG A 85 -12.90 16.65 -2.15
C ARG A 85 -12.08 15.76 -1.24
N CYS A 86 -10.81 16.08 -1.07
CA CYS A 86 -9.91 15.29 -0.22
C CYS A 86 -10.38 15.26 1.23
N ALA A 87 -10.86 16.37 1.80
CA ALA A 87 -11.36 16.41 3.18
C ALA A 87 -12.51 15.42 3.41
N VAL A 88 -13.49 15.37 2.48
CA VAL A 88 -14.59 14.39 2.56
C VAL A 88 -14.04 12.97 2.44
N CYS A 89 -13.24 12.69 1.39
CA CYS A 89 -12.68 11.35 1.16
C CYS A 89 -11.84 10.84 2.34
N VAL A 90 -11.07 11.71 3.00
CA VAL A 90 -10.24 11.38 4.15
C VAL A 90 -11.06 10.85 5.33
N VAL A 91 -12.20 11.47 5.64
CA VAL A 91 -13.07 11.01 6.75
C VAL A 91 -13.52 9.56 6.52
N PHE A 92 -13.99 9.26 5.32
CA PHE A 92 -14.42 7.91 4.96
C PHE A 92 -13.27 6.92 4.87
N ALA A 93 -12.11 7.36 4.38
CA ALA A 93 -10.89 6.55 4.31
C ALA A 93 -10.36 6.17 5.70
N LEU A 94 -10.32 7.11 6.64
CA LEU A 94 -9.90 6.87 8.02
C LEU A 94 -10.81 5.84 8.69
N ALA A 95 -12.13 6.02 8.59
CA ALA A 95 -13.10 5.08 9.17
C ALA A 95 -12.99 3.69 8.56
N GLY A 96 -12.93 3.61 7.21
CA GLY A 96 -12.78 2.34 6.51
C GLY A 96 -11.50 1.62 6.88
N SER A 97 -10.36 2.32 6.87
CA SER A 97 -9.06 1.71 7.14
C SER A 97 -8.88 1.29 8.61
N ALA A 98 -9.40 2.08 9.55
CA ALA A 98 -9.41 1.67 10.96
C ALA A 98 -10.25 0.40 11.16
N LEU A 99 -11.43 0.31 10.53
CA LEU A 99 -12.24 -0.91 10.55
C LEU A 99 -11.47 -2.09 9.94
N GLY A 100 -10.87 -1.90 8.76
CA GLY A 100 -10.09 -2.95 8.08
C GLY A 100 -8.91 -3.44 8.90
N ALA A 101 -8.16 -2.53 9.56
CA ALA A 101 -7.03 -2.90 10.40
C ALA A 101 -7.45 -3.71 11.65
N ASN A 102 -8.58 -3.37 12.26
CA ASN A 102 -9.14 -4.17 13.35
C ASN A 102 -9.56 -5.57 12.86
N ILE A 103 -10.19 -5.67 11.68
CA ILE A 103 -10.51 -6.98 11.08
C ILE A 103 -9.23 -7.78 10.83
N ALA A 104 -8.17 -7.15 10.30
CA ALA A 104 -6.89 -7.83 10.07
C ALA A 104 -6.33 -8.46 11.34
N LEU A 105 -6.39 -7.75 12.48
CA LEU A 105 -5.90 -8.23 13.77
C LEU A 105 -6.71 -9.41 14.34
N MET A 106 -7.92 -9.64 13.86
CA MET A 106 -8.77 -10.78 14.27
C MET A 106 -8.49 -12.06 13.45
N ILE A 107 -7.74 -11.95 12.35
CA ILE A 107 -7.44 -13.07 11.45
C ILE A 107 -6.11 -13.70 11.88
N ASP A 108 -6.09 -15.00 12.13
CA ASP A 108 -4.87 -15.72 12.44
C ASP A 108 -3.86 -15.66 11.29
N ASP A 109 -2.55 -15.63 11.60
CA ASP A 109 -1.46 -15.56 10.61
C ASP A 109 -1.56 -16.66 9.55
N ALA A 110 -1.94 -17.89 9.93
CA ALA A 110 -2.09 -19.01 9.01
C ALA A 110 -3.24 -18.79 8.02
N VAL A 111 -4.39 -18.33 8.51
CA VAL A 111 -5.56 -18.01 7.68
C VAL A 111 -5.24 -16.83 6.77
N PHE A 112 -4.52 -15.83 7.28
CA PHE A 112 -4.12 -14.66 6.48
C PHE A 112 -3.23 -15.05 5.30
N ARG A 113 -2.29 -16.00 5.50
CA ARG A 113 -1.43 -16.53 4.42
C ARG A 113 -2.26 -17.23 3.32
N VAL A 114 -3.29 -17.98 3.70
CA VAL A 114 -4.21 -18.62 2.74
C VAL A 114 -5.01 -17.57 1.97
N ILE A 115 -5.51 -16.53 2.64
CA ILE A 115 -6.18 -15.39 1.98
C ILE A 115 -5.25 -14.75 0.95
N MET A 116 -3.99 -14.55 1.30
CA MET A 116 -3.00 -13.96 0.37
C MET A 116 -2.77 -14.83 -0.87
N LEU A 117 -2.85 -16.17 -0.78
CA LEU A 117 -2.77 -17.06 -1.96
C LEU A 117 -3.85 -16.77 -3.01
N VAL A 118 -4.99 -16.24 -2.58
CA VAL A 118 -6.10 -15.87 -3.47
C VAL A 118 -5.97 -14.40 -3.91
N VAL A 119 -5.71 -13.51 -2.97
CA VAL A 119 -5.70 -12.05 -3.23
C VAL A 119 -4.52 -11.63 -4.11
N VAL A 120 -3.34 -12.23 -3.93
CA VAL A 120 -2.14 -11.90 -4.72
C VAL A 120 -2.33 -12.16 -6.22
N PRO A 121 -2.77 -13.36 -6.66
CA PRO A 121 -3.03 -13.61 -8.09
C PRO A 121 -4.14 -12.71 -8.66
N ILE A 122 -5.21 -12.47 -7.91
CA ILE A 122 -6.31 -11.58 -8.34
C ILE A 122 -5.76 -10.17 -8.57
N THR A 123 -4.96 -9.66 -7.64
CA THR A 123 -4.35 -8.32 -7.76
C THR A 123 -3.37 -8.25 -8.93
N ALA A 124 -2.55 -9.30 -9.12
CA ALA A 124 -1.65 -9.39 -10.26
C ALA A 124 -2.40 -9.42 -11.61
N ALA A 125 -3.45 -10.23 -11.70
CA ALA A 125 -4.33 -10.31 -12.87
C ALA A 125 -4.97 -8.93 -13.15
N TYR A 126 -5.51 -8.28 -12.11
CA TYR A 126 -6.09 -6.95 -12.25
C TYR A 126 -5.10 -5.94 -12.84
N ILE A 127 -3.85 -5.91 -12.37
CA ILE A 127 -2.80 -5.02 -12.87
C ILE A 127 -2.41 -5.36 -14.33
N MET A 128 -2.42 -6.65 -14.68
CA MET A 128 -2.13 -7.10 -16.05
C MET A 128 -3.19 -6.65 -17.04
N PHE A 129 -4.45 -6.80 -16.70
CA PHE A 129 -5.55 -6.60 -17.64
C PHE A 129 -6.02 -5.14 -17.73
N HIS A 130 -5.87 -4.34 -16.66
CA HIS A 130 -6.25 -2.92 -16.68
C HIS A 130 -5.07 -2.05 -17.15
N LYS A 131 -4.95 -1.90 -18.48
CA LYS A 131 -3.81 -1.24 -19.12
C LYS A 131 -3.95 0.28 -19.25
N ASP A 132 -5.18 0.80 -19.33
CA ASP A 132 -5.42 2.18 -19.73
C ASP A 132 -6.26 2.95 -18.71
N PHE A 133 -5.72 4.08 -18.27
CA PHE A 133 -6.46 5.10 -17.53
C PHE A 133 -7.25 5.94 -18.53
N LYS A 134 -8.46 5.50 -18.92
CA LYS A 134 -9.33 6.30 -19.79
C LYS A 134 -10.13 7.28 -18.93
N GLU A 135 -9.96 8.56 -19.21
CA GLU A 135 -10.81 9.60 -18.62
C GLU A 135 -12.23 9.45 -19.16
N LYS A 136 -13.21 9.62 -18.30
CA LYS A 136 -14.63 9.60 -18.64
C LYS A 136 -15.20 11.02 -18.62
N GLU A 137 -16.32 11.22 -19.32
CA GLU A 137 -17.06 12.47 -19.29
C GLU A 137 -17.41 12.86 -17.86
N PRO A 138 -17.24 14.14 -17.48
CA PRO A 138 -17.57 14.64 -16.16
C PRO A 138 -19.05 14.44 -15.83
N ILE A 139 -19.34 14.13 -14.56
CA ILE A 139 -20.69 14.05 -14.00
C ILE A 139 -20.94 15.19 -13.00
N ALA A 140 -22.18 15.32 -12.52
CA ALA A 140 -22.53 16.33 -11.52
C ALA A 140 -21.55 16.28 -10.32
N PRO A 141 -20.99 17.42 -9.88
CA PRO A 141 -19.95 17.47 -8.85
C PRO A 141 -20.35 16.78 -7.53
N ALA A 142 -21.61 16.93 -7.09
CA ALA A 142 -22.10 16.28 -5.89
C ALA A 142 -22.12 14.75 -6.01
N LYS A 143 -22.50 14.22 -7.19
CA LYS A 143 -22.51 12.78 -7.47
C LYS A 143 -21.09 12.23 -7.52
N SER A 144 -20.17 12.93 -8.18
CA SER A 144 -18.74 12.57 -8.21
C SER A 144 -18.15 12.52 -6.80
N LEU A 145 -18.43 13.54 -5.96
CA LEU A 145 -17.96 13.59 -4.57
C LEU A 145 -18.51 12.42 -3.74
N ALA A 146 -19.80 12.12 -3.83
CA ALA A 146 -20.41 10.99 -3.12
C ALA A 146 -19.78 9.64 -3.53
N LEU A 147 -19.57 9.43 -4.84
CA LEU A 147 -18.89 8.24 -5.34
C LEU A 147 -17.44 8.14 -4.84
N CYS A 148 -16.69 9.24 -4.84
CA CYS A 148 -15.35 9.27 -4.30
C CYS A 148 -15.30 8.96 -2.80
N ALA A 149 -16.29 9.42 -2.02
CA ALA A 149 -16.40 9.11 -0.60
C ALA A 149 -16.65 7.60 -0.37
N VAL A 150 -17.58 6.99 -1.11
CA VAL A 150 -17.85 5.56 -1.04
C VAL A 150 -16.63 4.73 -1.46
N ILE A 151 -15.96 5.12 -2.55
CA ILE A 151 -14.71 4.47 -2.98
C ILE A 151 -13.66 4.53 -1.86
N SER A 152 -13.51 5.70 -1.23
CA SER A 152 -12.54 5.91 -0.14
C SER A 152 -12.85 5.04 1.07
N ALA A 153 -14.13 4.84 1.42
CA ALA A 153 -14.54 3.96 2.50
C ALA A 153 -14.23 2.49 2.17
N VAL A 154 -14.69 2.00 1.02
CA VAL A 154 -14.56 0.59 0.62
C VAL A 154 -13.10 0.21 0.41
N VAL A 155 -12.35 1.02 -0.35
CA VAL A 155 -10.92 0.78 -0.57
C VAL A 155 -10.13 1.02 0.71
N GLY A 156 -10.60 1.90 1.59
CA GLY A 156 -10.05 2.09 2.93
C GLY A 156 -10.11 0.81 3.77
N VAL A 157 -11.26 0.12 3.79
CA VAL A 157 -11.37 -1.20 4.47
C VAL A 157 -10.36 -2.19 3.88
N TYR A 158 -10.30 -2.31 2.56
CA TYR A 158 -9.32 -3.16 1.89
C TYR A 158 -7.88 -2.81 2.29
N ASP A 159 -7.54 -1.52 2.32
CA ASP A 159 -6.20 -1.05 2.68
C ASP A 159 -5.87 -1.31 4.15
N GLY A 160 -6.84 -1.23 5.03
CA GLY A 160 -6.70 -1.59 6.44
C GLY A 160 -6.46 -3.07 6.66
N VAL A 161 -7.17 -3.93 5.92
CA VAL A 161 -7.02 -5.39 6.02
C VAL A 161 -5.70 -5.85 5.41
N TYR A 162 -5.37 -5.40 4.19
CA TYR A 162 -4.26 -5.95 3.39
C TYR A 162 -3.36 -4.87 2.80
N GLY A 163 -3.89 -3.97 1.98
CA GLY A 163 -3.25 -2.77 1.46
C GLY A 163 -2.54 -2.82 0.11
N PRO A 164 -1.92 -3.91 -0.34
CA PRO A 164 -1.19 -3.93 -1.60
C PRO A 164 -2.06 -3.53 -2.80
N GLY A 165 -1.60 -2.56 -3.60
CA GLY A 165 -2.33 -2.08 -4.78
C GLY A 165 -3.39 -1.00 -4.51
N THR A 166 -3.60 -0.59 -3.26
CA THR A 166 -4.58 0.44 -2.87
C THR A 166 -4.50 1.69 -3.73
N GLY A 167 -3.31 2.22 -3.96
CA GLY A 167 -3.14 3.43 -4.77
C GLY A 167 -3.56 3.23 -6.23
N THR A 168 -3.30 2.05 -6.80
CA THR A 168 -3.76 1.70 -8.15
C THR A 168 -5.28 1.59 -8.19
N PHE A 169 -5.89 0.89 -7.22
CA PHE A 169 -7.35 0.75 -7.14
C PHE A 169 -8.04 2.10 -6.95
N LEU A 170 -7.54 2.94 -6.03
CA LEU A 170 -8.08 4.28 -5.81
C LEU A 170 -8.03 5.10 -7.09
N THR A 171 -6.89 5.16 -7.77
CA THR A 171 -6.73 5.95 -9.00
C THR A 171 -7.69 5.48 -10.08
N LEU A 172 -7.77 4.16 -10.34
CA LEU A 172 -8.67 3.59 -11.34
C LEU A 172 -10.15 3.81 -11.02
N LEU A 173 -10.54 3.64 -9.75
CA LEU A 173 -11.92 3.84 -9.32
C LEU A 173 -12.30 5.33 -9.33
N PHE A 174 -11.41 6.22 -8.91
CA PHE A 174 -11.66 7.66 -8.98
C PHE A 174 -11.82 8.14 -10.44
N MET A 175 -11.05 7.60 -11.38
CA MET A 175 -11.23 7.90 -12.80
C MET A 175 -12.47 7.22 -13.39
N GLY A 176 -12.61 5.91 -13.16
CA GLY A 176 -13.61 5.08 -13.81
C GLY A 176 -15.02 5.25 -13.26
N VAL A 177 -15.18 5.44 -11.94
CA VAL A 177 -16.46 5.56 -11.22
C VAL A 177 -16.67 6.97 -10.69
N GLY A 178 -15.61 7.60 -10.16
CA GLY A 178 -15.65 8.98 -9.68
C GLY A 178 -15.64 10.04 -10.79
N HIS A 179 -15.33 9.63 -12.04
CA HIS A 179 -15.21 10.51 -13.21
C HIS A 179 -14.21 11.66 -13.02
N LEU A 180 -13.11 11.41 -12.28
CA LEU A 180 -12.04 12.38 -12.11
C LEU A 180 -11.06 12.32 -13.28
N LYS A 181 -10.46 13.45 -13.62
CA LYS A 181 -9.29 13.50 -14.51
C LYS A 181 -8.09 12.85 -13.83
N LEU A 182 -7.13 12.34 -14.59
CA LEU A 182 -5.96 11.63 -14.08
C LEU A 182 -5.22 12.40 -12.97
N THR A 183 -4.98 13.69 -13.16
CA THR A 183 -4.30 14.54 -12.17
C THR A 183 -5.08 14.65 -10.86
N GLN A 184 -6.40 14.86 -10.93
CA GLN A 184 -7.28 14.93 -9.77
C GLN A 184 -7.37 13.58 -9.06
N ALA A 185 -7.51 12.49 -9.82
CA ALA A 185 -7.56 11.13 -9.29
C ALA A 185 -6.25 10.78 -8.56
N THR A 186 -5.10 11.10 -9.16
CA THR A 186 -3.78 10.85 -8.55
C THR A 186 -3.58 11.67 -7.28
N GLY A 187 -3.91 12.98 -7.30
CA GLY A 187 -3.80 13.83 -6.12
C GLY A 187 -4.72 13.36 -4.98
N THR A 188 -5.99 13.08 -5.28
CA THR A 188 -6.96 12.56 -4.31
C THR A 188 -6.52 11.19 -3.76
N CYS A 189 -6.02 10.30 -4.64
CA CYS A 189 -5.49 9.00 -4.26
C CYS A 189 -4.36 9.10 -3.23
N LYS A 190 -3.40 10.00 -3.41
CA LYS A 190 -2.28 10.13 -2.47
C LYS A 190 -2.71 10.62 -1.09
N VAL A 191 -3.63 11.59 -1.04
CA VAL A 191 -4.21 12.07 0.23
C VAL A 191 -5.00 10.95 0.92
N VAL A 192 -5.85 10.24 0.19
CA VAL A 192 -6.65 9.13 0.73
C VAL A 192 -5.75 7.99 1.20
N ASN A 193 -4.75 7.60 0.41
CA ASN A 193 -3.81 6.53 0.76
C ASN A 193 -2.94 6.91 1.98
N LEU A 194 -2.57 8.17 2.14
CA LEU A 194 -1.93 8.63 3.39
C LEU A 194 -2.87 8.48 4.58
N ALA A 195 -4.12 8.90 4.44
CA ALA A 195 -5.12 8.80 5.51
C ALA A 195 -5.36 7.34 5.91
N THR A 196 -5.52 6.43 4.95
CA THR A 196 -5.70 5.00 5.25
C THR A 196 -4.47 4.39 5.93
N ASN A 197 -3.26 4.74 5.48
CA ASN A 197 -2.03 4.28 6.12
C ASN A 197 -1.91 4.80 7.56
N VAL A 198 -2.25 6.08 7.83
CA VAL A 198 -2.24 6.65 9.19
C VAL A 198 -3.26 5.94 10.09
N ALA A 199 -4.48 5.72 9.60
CA ALA A 199 -5.52 5.03 10.38
C ALA A 199 -5.11 3.60 10.74
N ALA A 200 -4.68 2.81 9.76
CA ALA A 200 -4.22 1.45 10.00
C ALA A 200 -2.99 1.42 10.92
N LEU A 201 -2.01 2.31 10.70
CA LEU A 201 -0.83 2.42 11.55
C LEU A 201 -1.21 2.69 13.00
N THR A 202 -2.16 3.59 13.26
CA THR A 202 -2.62 3.90 14.62
C THR A 202 -3.18 2.65 15.30
N VAL A 203 -3.98 1.85 14.60
CA VAL A 203 -4.52 0.58 15.11
C VAL A 203 -3.40 -0.42 15.39
N PHE A 204 -2.46 -0.61 14.47
CA PHE A 204 -1.36 -1.57 14.63
C PHE A 204 -0.35 -1.14 15.71
N ILE A 205 -0.08 0.17 15.89
CA ILE A 205 0.76 0.68 17.00
C ILE A 205 0.08 0.41 18.33
N SER A 206 -1.23 0.71 18.46
CA SER A 206 -1.97 0.47 19.72
C SER A 206 -2.03 -1.01 20.09
N SER A 207 -1.97 -1.90 19.11
CA SER A 207 -1.91 -3.36 19.30
C SER A 207 -0.49 -3.90 19.52
N GLY A 208 0.55 -3.05 19.49
CA GLY A 208 1.94 -3.44 19.80
C GLY A 208 2.61 -4.32 18.75
N VAL A 209 2.05 -4.41 17.53
CA VAL A 209 2.57 -5.31 16.48
C VAL A 209 3.57 -4.63 15.53
N VAL A 210 3.86 -3.35 15.70
CA VAL A 210 4.79 -2.59 14.84
C VAL A 210 6.23 -2.75 15.32
N TRP A 211 7.13 -3.19 14.43
CA TRP A 211 8.57 -3.16 14.68
C TRP A 211 9.15 -1.79 14.29
N LEU A 212 9.16 -0.86 15.27
CA LEU A 212 9.51 0.54 15.05
C LEU A 212 10.89 0.76 14.38
N PRO A 213 12.02 0.15 14.86
CA PRO A 213 13.33 0.36 14.23
C PRO A 213 13.34 0.03 12.74
N LEU A 214 12.81 -1.14 12.36
CA LEU A 214 12.72 -1.54 10.95
C LEU A 214 11.81 -0.61 10.14
N GLY A 215 10.65 -0.28 10.69
CA GLY A 215 9.67 0.59 10.02
C GLY A 215 10.21 2.00 9.78
N LEU A 216 10.96 2.57 10.72
CA LEU A 216 11.56 3.91 10.59
C LEU A 216 12.69 3.91 9.55
N VAL A 217 13.62 2.96 9.61
CA VAL A 217 14.72 2.89 8.64
C VAL A 217 14.18 2.63 7.24
N ALA A 218 13.33 1.61 7.07
CA ALA A 218 12.68 1.35 5.80
C ALA A 218 11.82 2.53 5.31
N GLY A 219 11.21 3.27 6.25
CA GLY A 219 10.48 4.50 5.97
C GLY A 219 11.34 5.58 5.34
N CYS A 220 12.59 5.78 5.82
CA CYS A 220 13.54 6.70 5.19
C CYS A 220 13.83 6.29 3.73
N PHE A 221 14.02 4.99 3.47
CA PHE A 221 14.18 4.47 2.11
C PHE A 221 12.92 4.68 1.25
N ASN A 222 11.73 4.48 1.82
CA ASN A 222 10.46 4.76 1.16
C ASN A 222 10.32 6.23 0.79
N MET A 223 10.66 7.15 1.71
CA MET A 223 10.67 8.60 1.45
C MET A 223 11.59 8.98 0.29
N LEU A 224 12.81 8.44 0.26
CA LEU A 224 13.76 8.67 -0.83
C LEU A 224 13.20 8.15 -2.17
N GLY A 225 12.66 6.94 -2.19
CA GLY A 225 12.01 6.36 -3.35
C GLY A 225 10.84 7.22 -3.85
N ALA A 226 9.95 7.60 -2.95
CA ALA A 226 8.80 8.45 -3.25
C ALA A 226 9.21 9.83 -3.78
N TYR A 227 10.23 10.45 -3.19
CA TYR A 227 10.75 11.73 -3.64
C TYR A 227 11.27 11.67 -5.08
N ILE A 228 12.06 10.65 -5.40
CA ILE A 228 12.58 10.45 -6.77
C ILE A 228 11.45 10.09 -7.73
N GLY A 229 10.54 9.19 -7.33
CA GLY A 229 9.40 8.77 -8.14
C GLY A 229 8.48 9.92 -8.53
N THR A 230 8.19 10.86 -7.62
CA THR A 230 7.37 12.04 -7.92
C THR A 230 8.01 12.98 -8.93
N ARG A 231 9.34 12.99 -9.06
CA ARG A 231 10.04 13.75 -10.11
C ARG A 231 9.97 13.08 -11.48
N CYS A 232 9.84 11.76 -11.50
CA CYS A 232 9.77 10.95 -12.72
C CYS A 232 8.34 10.77 -13.23
N PHE A 233 7.33 11.34 -12.55
CA PHE A 233 5.92 11.24 -12.94
C PHE A 233 5.65 12.06 -14.22
N ILE A 234 6.03 11.49 -15.36
CA ILE A 234 5.67 12.00 -16.69
C ILE A 234 5.34 10.78 -17.56
N GLY A 235 4.07 10.43 -17.66
CA GLY A 235 3.42 9.59 -18.70
C GLY A 235 4.02 8.24 -19.14
N LYS A 236 5.34 8.08 -19.12
CA LYS A 236 6.05 6.86 -19.53
C LYS A 236 6.37 5.90 -18.39
N SER A 237 6.26 6.33 -17.15
CA SER A 237 6.76 5.62 -15.97
C SER A 237 5.89 4.43 -15.54
N VAL A 238 4.60 4.43 -15.87
CA VAL A 238 3.67 3.31 -15.57
C VAL A 238 4.11 2.03 -16.30
N ARG A 239 4.74 2.13 -17.48
CA ARG A 239 5.27 0.97 -18.21
C ARG A 239 6.39 0.23 -17.47
N ILE A 240 7.21 0.96 -16.70
CA ILE A 240 8.30 0.37 -15.92
C ILE A 240 7.79 -0.18 -14.59
N ALA A 241 6.78 0.44 -13.99
CA ALA A 241 6.22 0.03 -12.72
C ALA A 241 5.60 -1.37 -12.77
N ARG A 242 4.85 -1.68 -13.83
CA ARG A 242 4.13 -2.96 -13.97
C ARG A 242 5.03 -4.19 -13.94
N PRO A 243 6.06 -4.32 -14.79
CA PRO A 243 6.91 -5.52 -14.79
C PRO A 243 7.59 -5.72 -13.43
N VAL A 244 8.03 -4.65 -12.76
CA VAL A 244 8.65 -4.74 -11.43
C VAL A 244 7.65 -5.27 -10.40
N MET A 245 6.44 -4.71 -10.35
CA MET A 245 5.39 -5.19 -9.46
C MET A 245 5.04 -6.67 -9.71
N LEU A 246 4.87 -7.05 -10.97
CA LEU A 246 4.53 -8.44 -11.34
C LEU A 246 5.66 -9.41 -10.98
N THR A 247 6.92 -9.05 -11.21
CA THR A 247 8.07 -9.89 -10.83
C THR A 247 8.09 -10.14 -9.32
N VAL A 248 7.92 -9.10 -8.51
CA VAL A 248 7.90 -9.25 -7.04
C VAL A 248 6.71 -10.09 -6.58
N LEU A 249 5.53 -9.87 -7.16
CA LEU A 249 4.33 -10.65 -6.85
C LEU A 249 4.50 -12.14 -7.20
N VAL A 250 5.12 -12.46 -8.35
CA VAL A 250 5.39 -13.86 -8.74
C VAL A 250 6.35 -14.53 -7.76
N ILE A 251 7.46 -13.86 -7.43
CA ILE A 251 8.44 -14.39 -6.46
C ILE A 251 7.75 -14.63 -5.10
N PHE A 252 6.99 -13.65 -4.63
CA PHE A 252 6.27 -13.77 -3.37
C PHE A 252 5.21 -14.87 -3.40
N PHE A 253 4.44 -14.99 -4.48
CA PHE A 253 3.43 -16.04 -4.64
C PHE A 253 4.04 -17.43 -4.60
N VAL A 254 5.15 -17.64 -5.31
CA VAL A 254 5.87 -18.93 -5.29
C VAL A 254 6.35 -19.26 -3.87
N LYS A 255 6.96 -18.29 -3.16
CA LYS A 255 7.37 -18.48 -1.77
C LYS A 255 6.18 -18.85 -0.88
N LEU A 256 5.08 -18.10 -0.97
CA LEU A 256 3.88 -18.34 -0.17
C LEU A 256 3.27 -19.73 -0.44
N LEU A 257 3.28 -20.15 -1.71
CA LEU A 257 2.81 -21.48 -2.10
C LEU A 257 3.68 -22.59 -1.45
N LEU A 258 5.01 -22.42 -1.49
CA LEU A 258 5.95 -23.38 -0.89
C LEU A 258 5.82 -23.44 0.65
N GLU A 259 5.56 -22.30 1.30
CA GLU A 259 5.29 -22.25 2.76
C GLU A 259 3.97 -22.97 3.13
N VAL A 260 2.87 -22.69 2.41
CA VAL A 260 1.56 -23.30 2.70
C VAL A 260 1.54 -24.78 2.38
N THR A 261 2.28 -25.23 1.36
CA THR A 261 2.42 -26.66 1.03
C THR A 261 3.40 -27.42 1.92
N GLY A 262 4.08 -26.73 2.86
CA GLY A 262 5.04 -27.33 3.79
C GLY A 262 6.37 -27.75 3.16
N VAL A 263 6.68 -27.27 1.95
CA VAL A 263 7.96 -27.56 1.26
C VAL A 263 9.09 -26.77 1.88
N ILE A 264 8.80 -25.58 2.38
CA ILE A 264 9.73 -24.71 3.14
C ILE A 264 9.05 -24.24 4.42
N SER A 265 9.84 -24.06 5.48
CA SER A 265 9.40 -23.55 6.80
C SER A 265 9.73 -22.07 6.94
#